data_4ff0b14aa962a904c5e50bcb289f05c9
#
_entry.id   4ff0b14aa962a904c5e50bcb289f05c9
#
_cell.length_a   1.000
_cell.length_b   1.000
_cell.length_c   1.000
_cell.angle_alpha   90.00
_cell.angle_beta   90.00
_cell.angle_gamma   90.00
#
_symmetry.space_group_name_H-M   'P 1'
#
loop_
_entity.id
_entity.type
_entity.pdbx_description
1 polymer ?
#
loop_
_entity_poly.entity_id
_entity_poly.type
_entity_poly.pdbx_seq_one_letter_code
_entity_poly.pdbx_strand_id
1 'polypeptide(L)'
;QLGQQFALTEQLVTQLKNHQVLEELQALVTDGLHGIAQISELVLNLKNFSRVDRSKVSSFNLNEGLESTLLLARHELKNHTVKKSFGDIPPVTCSPSQINQVFLNLINNAAQAIESGRGVIALTTRRHDADHVAVEVQDNGKGIPPEILPKIFDPFFTTKDVGKGTGLGLSIVYKIVEQHGGRISVDSAPGVGSKY
;
A
#
# COMPACT_ATOMS: atom_id res chain seq x y z
N GLN A 1 -4.97 6.35 63.02
CA GLN A 1 -3.95 6.01 62.06
C GLN A 1 -4.35 4.84 61.12
N LEU A 2 -4.88 3.72 61.65
CA LEU A 2 -5.32 2.56 60.84
C LEU A 2 -6.47 2.90 59.88
N GLY A 3 -7.46 3.69 60.26
CA GLY A 3 -8.56 4.08 59.41
C GLY A 3 -8.17 4.97 58.21
N GLN A 4 -7.18 5.82 58.39
CA GLN A 4 -6.64 6.65 57.32
C GLN A 4 -5.81 5.83 56.26
N GLN A 5 -5.12 4.81 56.74
CA GLN A 5 -4.39 3.90 55.85
C GLN A 5 -5.35 3.03 55.03
N PHE A 6 -6.48 2.58 55.61
CA PHE A 6 -7.51 1.84 54.85
C PHE A 6 -8.16 2.69 53.79
N ALA A 7 -8.54 3.93 54.06
CA ALA A 7 -9.15 4.83 53.11
C ALA A 7 -8.21 5.18 51.94
N LEU A 8 -6.89 5.35 52.22
CA LEU A 8 -5.88 5.59 51.21
C LEU A 8 -5.68 4.39 50.30
N THR A 9 -5.74 3.17 50.89
CA THR A 9 -5.61 1.93 50.09
C THR A 9 -6.80 1.72 49.18
N GLU A 10 -8.04 1.99 49.66
CA GLU A 10 -9.26 1.93 48.81
C GLU A 10 -9.22 2.96 47.68
N GLN A 11 -8.77 4.18 47.94
CA GLN A 11 -8.59 5.19 46.87
C GLN A 11 -7.56 4.77 45.83
N LEU A 12 -6.41 4.22 46.21
CA LEU A 12 -5.40 3.74 45.27
C LEU A 12 -5.90 2.56 44.43
N VAL A 13 -6.60 1.61 45.05
CA VAL A 13 -7.21 0.48 44.32
C VAL A 13 -8.25 0.96 43.31
N THR A 14 -9.07 1.94 43.68
CA THR A 14 -10.10 2.52 42.79
C THR A 14 -9.43 3.29 41.64
N GLN A 15 -8.36 4.04 41.90
CA GLN A 15 -7.60 4.73 40.88
C GLN A 15 -6.92 3.76 39.90
N LEU A 16 -6.31 2.68 40.40
CA LEU A 16 -5.71 1.64 39.55
C LEU A 16 -6.73 0.94 38.67
N LYS A 17 -7.92 0.58 39.22
CA LYS A 17 -9.01 0.00 38.44
C LYS A 17 -9.54 0.95 37.37
N ASN A 18 -9.71 2.24 37.69
CA ASN A 18 -10.15 3.24 36.73
C ASN A 18 -9.11 3.47 35.61
N HIS A 19 -7.81 3.41 35.93
CA HIS A 19 -6.75 3.53 34.93
C HIS A 19 -6.76 2.35 33.95
N GLN A 20 -6.90 1.14 34.47
CA GLN A 20 -6.99 -0.07 33.65
C GLN A 20 -8.22 -0.08 32.75
N VAL A 21 -9.38 0.36 33.26
CA VAL A 21 -10.62 0.50 32.47
C VAL A 21 -10.47 1.54 31.35
N LEU A 22 -9.78 2.65 31.62
CA LEU A 22 -9.50 3.66 30.60
C LEU A 22 -8.58 3.14 29.51
N GLU A 23 -7.54 2.40 29.85
CA GLU A 23 -6.64 1.75 28.87
C GLU A 23 -7.37 0.73 28.01
N GLU A 24 -8.23 -0.09 28.62
CA GLU A 24 -9.08 -1.06 27.90
C GLU A 24 -10.06 -0.37 26.96
N LEU A 25 -10.70 0.73 27.39
CA LEU A 25 -11.58 1.52 26.55
C LEU A 25 -10.82 2.19 25.38
N GLN A 26 -9.63 2.71 25.63
CA GLN A 26 -8.79 3.28 24.57
C GLN A 26 -8.36 2.23 23.55
N ALA A 27 -7.99 1.04 24.01
CA ALA A 27 -7.67 -0.08 23.11
C ALA A 27 -8.89 -0.46 22.25
N LEU A 28 -10.07 -0.60 22.86
CA LEU A 28 -11.30 -0.94 22.17
C LEU A 28 -11.71 0.10 21.13
N VAL A 29 -11.59 1.40 21.45
CA VAL A 29 -11.84 2.49 20.51
C VAL A 29 -10.83 2.47 19.35
N THR A 30 -9.55 2.25 19.67
CA THR A 30 -8.48 2.18 18.67
C THR A 30 -8.72 1.02 17.71
N ASP A 31 -9.06 -0.15 18.23
CA ASP A 31 -9.36 -1.34 17.42
C ASP A 31 -10.61 -1.13 16.57
N GLY A 32 -11.64 -0.48 17.14
CA GLY A 32 -12.85 -0.12 16.41
C GLY A 32 -12.58 0.84 15.25
N LEU A 33 -11.79 1.89 15.47
CA LEU A 33 -11.38 2.84 14.43
C LEU A 33 -10.54 2.16 13.36
N HIS A 34 -9.64 1.25 13.74
CA HIS A 34 -8.86 0.46 12.80
C HIS A 34 -9.74 -0.43 11.93
N GLY A 35 -10.72 -1.13 12.52
CA GLY A 35 -11.71 -1.93 11.79
C GLY A 35 -12.53 -1.10 10.80
N ILE A 36 -12.99 0.08 11.20
CA ILE A 36 -13.73 1.00 10.31
C ILE A 36 -12.83 1.47 9.15
N ALA A 37 -11.58 1.80 9.41
CA ALA A 37 -10.62 2.19 8.37
C ALA A 37 -10.40 1.06 7.35
N GLN A 38 -10.26 -0.18 7.81
CA GLN A 38 -10.13 -1.36 6.94
C GLN A 38 -11.38 -1.60 6.08
N ILE A 39 -12.58 -1.50 6.67
CA ILE A 39 -13.84 -1.64 5.92
C ILE A 39 -13.95 -0.53 4.88
N SER A 40 -13.59 0.71 5.23
CA SER A 40 -13.62 1.85 4.30
C SER A 40 -12.67 1.64 3.13
N GLU A 41 -11.47 1.11 3.38
CA GLU A 41 -10.50 0.76 2.34
C GLU A 41 -11.03 -0.36 1.43
N LEU A 42 -11.61 -1.41 2.01
CA LEU A 42 -12.24 -2.50 1.25
C LEU A 42 -13.36 -2.00 0.35
N VAL A 43 -14.27 -1.15 0.88
CA VAL A 43 -15.38 -0.56 0.11
C VAL A 43 -14.85 0.33 -1.00
N LEU A 44 -13.81 1.13 -0.75
CA LEU A 44 -13.18 1.97 -1.76
C LEU A 44 -12.54 1.14 -2.87
N ASN A 45 -11.81 0.09 -2.49
CA ASN A 45 -11.17 -0.82 -3.43
C ASN A 45 -12.21 -1.58 -4.28
N LEU A 46 -13.29 -2.06 -3.66
CA LEU A 46 -14.41 -2.71 -4.36
C LEU A 46 -15.13 -1.74 -5.31
N LYS A 47 -15.39 -0.52 -4.86
CA LYS A 47 -15.97 0.55 -5.68
C LYS A 47 -15.07 0.89 -6.88
N ASN A 48 -13.78 0.99 -6.66
CA ASN A 48 -12.81 1.24 -7.72
C ASN A 48 -12.71 0.06 -8.69
N PHE A 49 -12.72 -1.17 -8.18
CA PHE A 49 -12.78 -2.39 -8.99
C PHE A 49 -14.03 -2.45 -9.87
N SER A 50 -15.20 -2.00 -9.35
CA SER A 50 -16.48 -1.96 -10.08
C SER A 50 -16.61 -0.79 -11.06
N ARG A 51 -15.90 0.33 -10.82
CA ARG A 51 -16.04 1.58 -11.62
C ARG A 51 -14.96 1.81 -12.65
N VAL A 52 -14.15 0.80 -12.95
CA VAL A 52 -13.05 0.91 -13.93
C VAL A 52 -13.51 1.40 -15.31
N ASP A 53 -14.81 1.30 -15.65
CA ASP A 53 -15.33 1.60 -16.97
C ASP A 53 -15.70 3.07 -17.26
N ARG A 54 -15.52 4.04 -16.31
CA ARG A 54 -16.03 5.42 -16.50
C ARG A 54 -14.99 6.54 -16.33
N SER A 55 -13.71 6.24 -16.30
CA SER A 55 -12.69 7.27 -16.15
C SER A 55 -12.38 7.95 -17.48
N LYS A 56 -12.28 9.30 -17.44
CA LYS A 56 -11.92 10.08 -18.65
C LYS A 56 -10.51 9.73 -19.09
N VAL A 57 -10.38 9.35 -20.34
CA VAL A 57 -9.08 9.15 -21.00
C VAL A 57 -8.55 10.51 -21.47
N SER A 58 -7.29 10.77 -21.23
CA SER A 58 -6.60 12.00 -21.66
C SER A 58 -5.12 11.74 -21.88
N SER A 59 -4.45 12.68 -22.51
CA SER A 59 -2.98 12.71 -22.57
C SER A 59 -2.43 12.93 -21.16
N PHE A 60 -1.55 12.05 -20.69
CA PHE A 60 -1.05 12.05 -19.32
C PHE A 60 0.47 11.81 -19.27
N ASN A 61 1.17 12.66 -18.52
CA ASN A 61 2.59 12.52 -18.23
C ASN A 61 2.79 11.56 -17.05
N LEU A 62 3.30 10.37 -17.31
CA LEU A 62 3.50 9.34 -16.28
C LEU A 62 4.52 9.76 -15.21
N ASN A 63 5.55 10.55 -15.58
CA ASN A 63 6.53 11.04 -14.61
C ASN A 63 5.89 12.01 -13.60
N GLU A 64 5.01 12.90 -14.05
CA GLU A 64 4.23 13.77 -13.15
C GLU A 64 3.25 12.98 -12.28
N GLY A 65 2.65 11.92 -12.83
CA GLY A 65 1.80 11.00 -12.10
C GLY A 65 2.54 10.29 -10.97
N LEU A 66 3.75 9.79 -11.25
CA LEU A 66 4.62 9.17 -10.24
C LEU A 66 5.02 10.16 -9.15
N GLU A 67 5.41 11.41 -9.50
CA GLU A 67 5.73 12.44 -8.50
C GLU A 67 4.53 12.77 -7.61
N SER A 68 3.34 12.92 -8.18
CA SER A 68 2.11 13.15 -7.44
C SER A 68 1.77 11.99 -6.51
N THR A 69 1.97 10.77 -6.99
CA THR A 69 1.73 9.55 -6.19
C THR A 69 2.72 9.42 -5.04
N LEU A 70 3.99 9.76 -5.24
CA LEU A 70 4.99 9.78 -4.16
C LEU A 70 4.62 10.76 -3.05
N LEU A 71 4.03 11.92 -3.38
CA LEU A 71 3.53 12.86 -2.38
C LEU A 71 2.38 12.25 -1.56
N LEU A 72 1.49 11.49 -2.18
CA LEU A 72 0.40 10.81 -1.49
C LEU A 72 0.93 9.68 -0.58
N ALA A 73 1.90 8.90 -1.07
CA ALA A 73 2.50 7.79 -0.33
C ALA A 73 3.59 8.23 0.68
N ARG A 74 3.78 9.54 0.91
CA ARG A 74 4.88 10.06 1.75
C ARG A 74 4.94 9.47 3.16
N HIS A 75 3.78 9.08 3.72
CA HIS A 75 3.71 8.50 5.07
C HIS A 75 4.32 7.11 5.09
N GLU A 76 3.97 6.26 4.14
CA GLU A 76 4.51 4.91 3.97
C GLU A 76 5.99 4.93 3.61
N LEU A 77 6.41 5.95 2.88
CA LEU A 77 7.78 6.12 2.40
C LEU A 77 8.72 6.78 3.41
N LYS A 78 8.22 7.24 4.56
CA LYS A 78 8.96 8.05 5.55
C LYS A 78 10.30 7.42 5.96
N ASN A 79 10.36 6.11 6.07
CA ASN A 79 11.55 5.37 6.53
C ASN A 79 12.36 4.75 5.38
N HIS A 80 11.98 5.03 4.11
CA HIS A 80 12.59 4.42 2.93
C HIS A 80 13.32 5.45 2.08
N THR A 81 14.33 5.00 1.35
CA THR A 81 15.02 5.82 0.35
C THR A 81 14.37 5.59 -1.00
N VAL A 82 13.81 6.64 -1.59
CA VAL A 82 13.25 6.58 -2.95
C VAL A 82 14.30 7.05 -3.94
N LYS A 83 14.67 6.17 -4.87
CA LYS A 83 15.55 6.49 -6.01
C LYS A 83 14.70 6.67 -7.26
N LYS A 84 14.91 7.76 -7.99
CA LYS A 84 14.17 8.09 -9.20
C LYS A 84 15.11 8.11 -10.39
N SER A 85 14.75 7.41 -11.46
CA SER A 85 15.45 7.41 -12.74
C SER A 85 14.41 7.56 -13.85
N PHE A 86 13.91 8.78 -14.01
CA PHE A 86 12.87 9.09 -14.98
C PHE A 86 13.49 9.46 -16.31
N GLY A 87 13.20 8.65 -17.34
CA GLY A 87 13.60 8.90 -18.71
C GLY A 87 12.69 9.93 -19.40
N ASP A 88 13.14 10.40 -20.55
CA ASP A 88 12.31 11.21 -21.44
C ASP A 88 11.32 10.29 -22.18
N ILE A 89 10.08 10.32 -21.75
CA ILE A 89 8.98 9.50 -22.27
C ILE A 89 7.84 10.38 -22.77
N PRO A 90 7.19 10.01 -23.88
CA PRO A 90 6.04 10.77 -24.38
C PRO A 90 4.86 10.62 -23.43
N PRO A 91 3.94 11.60 -23.41
CA PRO A 91 2.65 11.44 -22.75
C PRO A 91 1.86 10.24 -23.29
N VAL A 92 1.16 9.55 -22.41
CA VAL A 92 0.35 8.36 -22.74
C VAL A 92 -1.13 8.71 -22.71
N THR A 93 -1.88 8.24 -23.70
CA THR A 93 -3.34 8.35 -23.69
C THR A 93 -3.92 7.30 -22.76
N CYS A 94 -4.35 7.71 -21.59
CA CYS A 94 -4.82 6.81 -20.54
C CYS A 94 -5.81 7.51 -19.61
N SER A 95 -6.31 6.78 -18.62
CA SER A 95 -7.02 7.36 -17.49
C SER A 95 -6.04 7.74 -16.37
N PRO A 96 -5.78 9.04 -16.12
CA PRO A 96 -4.81 9.46 -15.08
C PRO A 96 -5.12 8.92 -13.70
N SER A 97 -6.39 8.88 -13.31
CA SER A 97 -6.81 8.39 -12.00
C SER A 97 -6.51 6.90 -11.81
N GLN A 98 -6.73 6.10 -12.86
CA GLN A 98 -6.46 4.67 -12.83
C GLN A 98 -4.95 4.38 -12.83
N ILE A 99 -4.18 5.08 -13.64
CA ILE A 99 -2.72 4.92 -13.68
C ILE A 99 -2.10 5.35 -12.35
N ASN A 100 -2.55 6.45 -11.74
CA ASN A 100 -2.09 6.84 -10.40
C ASN A 100 -2.45 5.79 -9.34
N GLN A 101 -3.58 5.11 -9.48
CA GLN A 101 -3.93 3.98 -8.61
C GLN A 101 -2.99 2.78 -8.80
N VAL A 102 -2.56 2.49 -10.03
CA VAL A 102 -1.51 1.47 -10.29
C VAL A 102 -0.24 1.85 -9.54
N PHE A 103 0.24 3.08 -9.71
CA PHE A 103 1.45 3.55 -9.05
C PHE A 103 1.35 3.47 -7.52
N LEU A 104 0.25 3.93 -6.95
CA LEU A 104 0.03 3.91 -5.51
C LEU A 104 0.04 2.47 -4.96
N ASN A 105 -0.63 1.54 -5.63
CA ASN A 105 -0.66 0.14 -5.20
C ASN A 105 0.74 -0.50 -5.26
N LEU A 106 1.51 -0.26 -6.33
CA LEU A 106 2.85 -0.81 -6.46
C LEU A 106 3.82 -0.19 -5.44
N ILE A 107 3.78 1.13 -5.25
CA ILE A 107 4.63 1.84 -4.27
C ILE A 107 4.31 1.39 -2.84
N ASN A 108 3.03 1.26 -2.49
CA ASN A 108 2.63 0.77 -1.17
C ASN A 108 3.04 -0.68 -0.95
N ASN A 109 2.91 -1.54 -1.97
CA ASN A 109 3.39 -2.92 -1.87
C ASN A 109 4.90 -2.99 -1.66
N ALA A 110 5.68 -2.17 -2.38
CA ALA A 110 7.12 -2.06 -2.21
C ALA A 110 7.50 -1.60 -0.80
N ALA A 111 6.85 -0.56 -0.27
CA ALA A 111 7.08 -0.07 1.08
C ALA A 111 6.78 -1.13 2.14
N GLN A 112 5.67 -1.86 2.00
CA GLN A 112 5.23 -2.90 2.93
C GLN A 112 6.04 -4.20 2.83
N ALA A 113 6.74 -4.44 1.71
CA ALA A 113 7.63 -5.59 1.56
C ALA A 113 8.93 -5.45 2.35
N ILE A 114 9.26 -4.24 2.79
CA ILE A 114 10.47 -3.93 3.54
C ILE A 114 10.15 -3.96 5.03
N GLU A 115 10.50 -5.06 5.71
CA GLU A 115 10.10 -5.33 7.11
C GLU A 115 10.99 -4.63 8.14
N SER A 116 12.23 -4.30 7.81
CA SER A 116 13.16 -3.69 8.77
C SER A 116 14.17 -2.76 8.11
N GLY A 117 14.51 -1.68 8.82
CA GLY A 117 15.56 -0.76 8.42
C GLY A 117 15.16 0.25 7.35
N ARG A 118 16.17 0.88 6.74
CA ARG A 118 16.00 1.80 5.62
C ARG A 118 15.99 1.02 4.32
N GLY A 119 14.79 0.76 3.80
CA GLY A 119 14.65 0.15 2.49
C GLY A 119 14.94 1.12 1.34
N VAL A 120 15.13 0.55 0.17
CA VAL A 120 15.30 1.28 -1.08
C VAL A 120 14.17 0.90 -2.03
N ILE A 121 13.46 1.91 -2.52
CA ILE A 121 12.46 1.77 -3.57
C ILE A 121 12.95 2.56 -4.77
N ALA A 122 13.16 1.89 -5.90
CA ALA A 122 13.61 2.51 -7.13
C ALA A 122 12.46 2.60 -8.13
N LEU A 123 12.27 3.81 -8.69
CA LEU A 123 11.29 4.09 -9.73
C LEU A 123 12.02 4.45 -11.01
N THR A 124 11.75 3.72 -12.07
CA THR A 124 12.38 3.96 -13.37
C THR A 124 11.30 4.09 -14.44
N THR A 125 11.45 5.07 -15.32
CA THR A 125 10.62 5.17 -16.53
C THR A 125 11.52 5.21 -17.75
N ARG A 126 11.10 4.55 -18.81
CA ARG A 126 11.83 4.55 -20.08
C ARG A 126 10.91 4.28 -21.25
N ARG A 127 11.32 4.71 -22.42
CA ARG A 127 10.69 4.25 -23.64
C ARG A 127 11.05 2.78 -23.84
N HIS A 128 10.07 1.94 -24.05
CA HIS A 128 10.28 0.51 -24.27
C HIS A 128 10.45 0.21 -25.76
N ASP A 129 9.54 0.72 -26.58
CA ASP A 129 9.58 0.62 -28.05
C ASP A 129 8.89 1.84 -28.71
N ALA A 130 8.46 1.72 -29.98
CA ALA A 130 7.80 2.82 -30.70
C ALA A 130 6.46 3.21 -30.05
N ASP A 131 5.72 2.23 -29.52
CA ASP A 131 4.33 2.37 -29.09
C ASP A 131 4.16 2.23 -27.57
N HIS A 132 5.21 1.82 -26.83
CA HIS A 132 5.13 1.54 -25.40
C HIS A 132 6.17 2.28 -24.60
N VAL A 133 5.76 2.65 -23.40
CA VAL A 133 6.63 3.11 -22.31
C VAL A 133 6.65 2.07 -21.19
N ALA A 134 7.76 1.92 -20.50
CA ALA A 134 7.87 1.06 -19.34
C ALA A 134 8.03 1.91 -18.08
N VAL A 135 7.31 1.49 -17.04
CA VAL A 135 7.47 1.99 -15.67
C VAL A 135 7.87 0.81 -14.80
N GLU A 136 8.96 0.95 -14.07
CA GLU A 136 9.46 -0.08 -13.17
C GLU A 136 9.41 0.43 -11.74
N VAL A 137 8.87 -0.39 -10.84
CA VAL A 137 8.87 -0.18 -9.39
C VAL A 137 9.63 -1.33 -8.77
N GLN A 138 10.78 -1.05 -8.17
CA GLN A 138 11.64 -2.06 -7.57
C GLN A 138 11.83 -1.78 -6.08
N ASP A 139 11.75 -2.82 -5.25
CA ASP A 139 12.08 -2.79 -3.83
C ASP A 139 13.22 -3.77 -3.51
N ASN A 140 13.84 -3.57 -2.35
CA ASN A 140 14.80 -4.50 -1.76
C ASN A 140 14.22 -5.18 -0.51
N GLY A 141 12.92 -5.46 -0.54
CA GLY A 141 12.20 -6.10 0.54
C GLY A 141 12.39 -7.62 0.60
N LYS A 142 11.47 -8.30 1.28
CA LYS A 142 11.52 -9.75 1.49
C LYS A 142 11.40 -10.61 0.21
N GLY A 143 10.94 -10.00 -0.89
CA GLY A 143 10.67 -10.71 -2.13
C GLY A 143 9.45 -11.63 -2.06
N ILE A 144 9.21 -12.34 -3.15
CA ILE A 144 8.07 -13.23 -3.35
C ILE A 144 8.58 -14.62 -3.70
N PRO A 145 8.17 -15.65 -2.96
CA PRO A 145 8.50 -17.03 -3.28
C PRO A 145 7.97 -17.47 -4.67
N PRO A 146 8.73 -18.24 -5.45
CA PRO A 146 8.34 -18.64 -6.80
C PRO A 146 6.99 -19.36 -6.88
N GLU A 147 6.66 -20.14 -5.85
CA GLU A 147 5.43 -20.93 -5.79
C GLU A 147 4.15 -20.10 -5.68
N ILE A 148 4.26 -18.83 -5.24
CA ILE A 148 3.10 -17.93 -5.14
C ILE A 148 3.06 -16.88 -6.25
N LEU A 149 4.14 -16.69 -7.01
CA LEU A 149 4.19 -15.73 -8.13
C LEU A 149 3.00 -15.88 -9.11
N PRO A 150 2.55 -17.09 -9.50
CA PRO A 150 1.41 -17.23 -10.39
C PRO A 150 0.08 -16.75 -9.82
N LYS A 151 -0.02 -16.59 -8.49
CA LYS A 151 -1.26 -16.24 -7.78
C LYS A 151 -1.33 -14.80 -7.30
N ILE A 152 -0.24 -14.03 -7.37
CA ILE A 152 -0.19 -12.69 -6.78
C ILE A 152 -1.17 -11.70 -7.41
N PHE A 153 -1.63 -11.96 -8.63
CA PHE A 153 -2.63 -11.16 -9.33
C PHE A 153 -4.06 -11.66 -9.13
N ASP A 154 -4.25 -12.79 -8.42
CA ASP A 154 -5.59 -13.31 -8.11
C ASP A 154 -6.30 -12.38 -7.11
N PRO A 155 -7.58 -12.05 -7.32
CA PRO A 155 -8.34 -11.27 -6.36
C PRO A 155 -8.35 -11.94 -4.98
N PHE A 156 -8.21 -11.12 -3.93
CA PHE A 156 -8.17 -11.54 -2.52
C PHE A 156 -6.96 -12.40 -2.11
N PHE A 157 -6.00 -12.64 -3.01
CA PHE A 157 -4.77 -13.32 -2.63
C PHE A 157 -3.86 -12.39 -1.83
N THR A 158 -3.46 -12.83 -0.65
CA THR A 158 -2.53 -12.10 0.24
C THR A 158 -1.71 -13.05 1.08
N THR A 159 -0.46 -12.70 1.34
CA THR A 159 0.44 -13.37 2.29
C THR A 159 0.58 -12.59 3.60
N LYS A 160 -0.15 -11.49 3.74
CA LYS A 160 -0.16 -10.65 4.95
C LYS A 160 -1.12 -11.24 5.98
N ASP A 161 -0.88 -10.94 7.25
CA ASP A 161 -1.76 -11.34 8.35
C ASP A 161 -3.20 -10.89 8.10
N VAL A 162 -4.14 -11.60 8.71
CA VAL A 162 -5.56 -11.24 8.68
C VAL A 162 -5.74 -9.80 9.13
N GLY A 163 -6.38 -9.00 8.28
CA GLY A 163 -6.62 -7.57 8.54
C GLY A 163 -5.52 -6.61 8.07
N LYS A 164 -4.36 -7.08 7.62
CA LYS A 164 -3.25 -6.22 7.13
C LYS A 164 -3.15 -6.14 5.60
N GLY A 165 -3.94 -6.89 4.88
CA GLY A 165 -3.94 -6.89 3.42
C GLY A 165 -5.29 -7.29 2.84
N THR A 166 -5.80 -6.52 1.90
CA THR A 166 -7.09 -6.81 1.24
C THR A 166 -6.98 -7.86 0.14
N GLY A 167 -5.74 -8.12 -0.34
CA GLY A 167 -5.50 -9.00 -1.49
C GLY A 167 -6.03 -8.45 -2.82
N LEU A 168 -6.46 -7.18 -2.87
CA LEU A 168 -7.04 -6.59 -4.08
C LEU A 168 -6.05 -5.69 -4.83
N GLY A 169 -4.96 -5.25 -4.21
CA GLY A 169 -4.05 -4.25 -4.80
C GLY A 169 -3.48 -4.68 -6.15
N LEU A 170 -2.86 -5.86 -6.22
CA LEU A 170 -2.23 -6.34 -7.46
C LEU A 170 -3.25 -6.80 -8.51
N SER A 171 -4.40 -7.34 -8.11
CA SER A 171 -5.46 -7.68 -9.06
C SER A 171 -6.08 -6.43 -9.70
N ILE A 172 -6.20 -5.32 -8.95
CA ILE A 172 -6.60 -4.01 -9.51
C ILE A 172 -5.55 -3.49 -10.48
N VAL A 173 -4.25 -3.59 -10.12
CA VAL A 173 -3.14 -3.20 -11.00
C VAL A 173 -3.22 -3.96 -12.32
N TYR A 174 -3.33 -5.29 -12.26
CA TYR A 174 -3.43 -6.14 -13.45
C TYR A 174 -4.60 -5.71 -14.36
N LYS A 175 -5.79 -5.56 -13.78
CA LYS A 175 -7.00 -5.17 -14.51
C LYS A 175 -6.87 -3.80 -15.17
N ILE A 176 -6.31 -2.81 -14.46
CA ILE A 176 -6.11 -1.46 -15.01
C ILE A 176 -5.12 -1.49 -16.17
N VAL A 177 -3.98 -2.15 -15.99
CA VAL A 177 -2.94 -2.24 -17.03
C VAL A 177 -3.47 -2.95 -18.25
N GLU A 178 -4.20 -4.07 -18.11
CA GLU A 178 -4.84 -4.80 -19.20
C GLU A 178 -5.86 -3.93 -19.96
N GLN A 179 -6.69 -3.16 -19.26
CA GLN A 179 -7.67 -2.25 -19.89
C GLN A 179 -7.02 -1.11 -20.69
N HIS A 180 -5.79 -0.76 -20.36
CA HIS A 180 -4.99 0.22 -21.11
C HIS A 180 -4.16 -0.43 -22.23
N GLY A 181 -4.38 -1.72 -22.52
CA GLY A 181 -3.64 -2.46 -23.56
C GLY A 181 -2.19 -2.74 -23.19
N GLY A 182 -1.83 -2.54 -21.91
CA GLY A 182 -0.49 -2.77 -21.39
C GLY A 182 -0.28 -4.20 -20.89
N ARG A 183 0.92 -4.43 -20.36
CA ARG A 183 1.32 -5.69 -19.71
C ARG A 183 2.02 -5.40 -18.39
N ILE A 184 1.78 -6.22 -17.39
CA ILE A 184 2.55 -6.21 -16.15
C ILE A 184 3.29 -7.53 -15.99
N SER A 185 4.52 -7.47 -15.55
CA SER A 185 5.33 -8.62 -15.16
C SER A 185 5.94 -8.39 -13.80
N VAL A 186 6.36 -9.45 -13.14
CA VAL A 186 7.06 -9.40 -11.85
C VAL A 186 8.28 -10.29 -11.92
N ASP A 187 9.39 -9.73 -11.44
CA ASP A 187 10.63 -10.46 -11.20
C ASP A 187 10.96 -10.32 -9.71
N SER A 188 11.05 -11.43 -9.00
CA SER A 188 11.20 -11.41 -7.54
C SER A 188 11.89 -12.67 -7.03
N ALA A 189 12.71 -12.50 -6.00
CA ALA A 189 13.33 -13.61 -5.30
C ALA A 189 13.32 -13.35 -3.79
N PRO A 190 13.09 -14.40 -2.96
CA PRO A 190 13.12 -14.28 -1.51
C PRO A 190 14.43 -13.67 -1.00
N GLY A 191 14.32 -12.65 -0.13
CA GLY A 191 15.45 -11.94 0.45
C GLY A 191 16.19 -10.98 -0.48
N VAL A 192 15.75 -10.83 -1.74
CA VAL A 192 16.35 -9.92 -2.73
C VAL A 192 15.45 -8.70 -2.97
N GLY A 193 14.14 -8.92 -3.02
CA GLY A 193 13.13 -7.92 -3.32
C GLY A 193 12.30 -8.26 -4.55
N SER A 194 11.52 -7.29 -5.02
CA SER A 194 10.64 -7.46 -6.17
C SER A 194 10.79 -6.29 -7.15
N LYS A 195 10.57 -6.58 -8.42
CA LYS A 195 10.49 -5.61 -9.50
C LYS A 195 9.24 -5.90 -10.34
N TYR A 196 8.42 -4.91 -10.48
CA TYR A 196 7.21 -4.90 -11.30
C TYR A 196 7.41 -4.05 -12.55
#